data_e95dea62c8e3f5b3ec6cc55c5ccee87a
#
_entry.id   e95dea62c8e3f5b3ec6cc55c5ccee87a
#
_cell.length_a   1.000
_cell.length_b   1.000
_cell.length_c   1.000
_cell.angle_alpha   90.00
_cell.angle_beta   90.00
_cell.angle_gamma   90.00
#
_symmetry.space_group_name_H-M   'P 1'
#
loop_
_entity.id
_entity.type
_entity.pdbx_description
1 polymer ?
#
loop_
_entity_poly.entity_id
_entity_poly.type
_entity_poly.pdbx_seq_one_letter_code
_entity_poly.pdbx_strand_id
1 'polypeptide(L)'
;MDETIKILREQTVICSRMPDAFNELIKVMRDNSPEVQEPIKKIESIMRELSANEKAAEEFLKKVNAPNFAEYIAAQDKSLKRDVAEKLLKKAAESQTQLKNQVEELKMLLQSGKNFVEFNLNILARTSASETYGDKAQRTSQRNRRMFEANI
;
A
#
# COMPACT_ATOMS: atom_id res chain seq x y z
N MET A 1 0.61 13.27 18.42
CA MET A 1 0.24 11.82 18.39
C MET A 1 -1.16 11.54 17.85
N ASP A 2 -2.15 12.39 18.10
CA ASP A 2 -3.52 12.13 17.63
C ASP A 2 -3.63 12.09 16.10
N GLU A 3 -2.95 13.00 15.42
CA GLU A 3 -2.88 13.02 13.96
C GLU A 3 -2.16 11.79 13.39
N THR A 4 -1.07 11.37 14.03
CA THR A 4 -0.35 10.11 13.69
C THR A 4 -1.27 8.90 13.80
N ILE A 5 -1.97 8.78 14.93
CA ILE A 5 -2.91 7.68 15.17
C ILE A 5 -4.03 7.69 14.13
N LYS A 6 -4.55 8.87 13.79
CA LYS A 6 -5.59 9.02 12.78
C LYS A 6 -5.10 8.52 11.41
N ILE A 7 -3.96 9.01 10.94
CA ILE A 7 -3.39 8.64 9.64
C ILE A 7 -3.13 7.13 9.57
N LEU A 8 -2.48 6.56 10.59
CA LEU A 8 -2.17 5.13 10.62
C LEU A 8 -3.43 4.25 10.73
N ARG A 9 -4.46 4.72 11.45
CA ARG A 9 -5.74 4.02 11.52
C ARG A 9 -6.47 4.04 10.19
N GLU A 10 -6.53 5.18 9.54
CA GLU A 10 -7.12 5.30 8.19
C GLU A 10 -6.39 4.40 7.20
N GLN A 11 -5.07 4.40 7.21
CA GLN A 11 -4.27 3.49 6.38
C GLN A 11 -4.61 2.03 6.64
N THR A 12 -4.69 1.63 7.91
CA THR A 12 -5.02 0.26 8.29
C THR A 12 -6.40 -0.14 7.78
N VAL A 13 -7.38 0.75 7.88
CA VAL A 13 -8.75 0.51 7.37
C VAL A 13 -8.76 0.38 5.86
N ILE A 14 -8.08 1.27 5.16
CA ILE A 14 -7.97 1.23 3.69
C ILE A 14 -7.30 -0.07 3.24
N CYS A 15 -6.15 -0.40 3.83
CA CYS A 15 -5.42 -1.63 3.50
C CYS A 15 -6.21 -2.90 3.84
N SER A 16 -7.09 -2.87 4.84
CA SER A 16 -7.89 -4.04 5.22
C SER A 16 -8.90 -4.45 4.14
N ARG A 17 -9.25 -3.56 3.23
CA ARG A 17 -10.17 -3.84 2.11
C ARG A 17 -9.46 -4.42 0.87
N MET A 18 -8.15 -4.26 0.80
CA MET A 18 -7.37 -4.74 -0.35
C MET A 18 -7.38 -6.26 -0.53
N PRO A 19 -7.18 -7.08 0.52
CA PRO A 19 -7.15 -8.54 0.37
C PRO A 19 -8.38 -9.09 -0.34
N ASP A 20 -9.57 -8.66 0.05
CA ASP A 20 -10.82 -9.13 -0.54
C ASP A 20 -10.95 -8.70 -2.01
N ALA A 21 -10.57 -7.48 -2.33
CA ALA A 21 -10.60 -6.97 -3.70
C ALA A 21 -9.61 -7.72 -4.61
N PHE A 22 -8.40 -8.01 -4.14
CA PHE A 22 -7.43 -8.82 -4.86
C PHE A 22 -7.87 -10.27 -5.01
N ASN A 23 -8.42 -10.88 -3.97
CA ASN A 23 -8.94 -12.24 -4.02
C ASN A 23 -10.08 -12.37 -5.03
N GLU A 24 -10.97 -11.38 -5.09
CA GLU A 24 -12.04 -11.32 -6.07
C GLU A 24 -11.48 -11.26 -7.51
N LEU A 25 -10.48 -10.42 -7.74
CA LEU A 25 -9.81 -10.34 -9.05
C LEU A 25 -9.10 -11.65 -9.41
N ILE A 26 -8.35 -12.23 -8.48
CA ILE A 26 -7.64 -13.49 -8.67
C ILE A 26 -8.63 -14.61 -9.04
N LYS A 27 -9.76 -14.69 -8.33
CA LYS A 27 -10.83 -15.67 -8.62
C LYS A 27 -11.39 -15.51 -10.02
N VAL A 28 -11.75 -14.29 -10.40
CA VAL A 28 -12.28 -13.98 -11.73
C VAL A 28 -11.27 -14.35 -12.83
N MET A 29 -9.99 -14.11 -12.60
CA MET A 29 -8.95 -14.47 -13.54
C MET A 29 -8.71 -15.96 -13.65
N ARG A 30 -8.73 -16.69 -12.53
CA ARG A 30 -8.62 -18.17 -12.54
C ARG A 30 -9.78 -18.84 -13.27
N ASP A 31 -10.96 -18.28 -13.16
CA ASP A 31 -12.16 -18.76 -13.82
C ASP A 31 -12.24 -18.35 -15.30
N ASN A 32 -11.23 -17.61 -15.80
CA ASN A 32 -11.24 -17.03 -17.15
C ASN A 32 -12.50 -16.22 -17.46
N SER A 33 -13.09 -15.61 -16.44
CA SER A 33 -14.29 -14.79 -16.58
C SER A 33 -13.96 -13.47 -17.29
N PRO A 34 -14.84 -12.99 -18.20
CA PRO A 34 -14.68 -11.68 -18.80
C PRO A 34 -14.99 -10.52 -17.83
N GLU A 35 -15.56 -10.81 -16.66
CA GLU A 35 -16.03 -9.82 -15.68
C GLU A 35 -14.90 -9.35 -14.75
N VAL A 36 -13.80 -8.86 -15.31
CA VAL A 36 -12.66 -8.37 -14.54
C VAL A 36 -12.77 -6.90 -14.12
N GLN A 37 -13.69 -6.15 -14.74
CA GLN A 37 -13.74 -4.70 -14.56
C GLN A 37 -14.17 -4.26 -13.17
N GLU A 38 -15.13 -4.92 -12.55
CA GLU A 38 -15.60 -4.53 -11.21
C GLU A 38 -14.53 -4.73 -10.13
N PRO A 39 -13.83 -5.88 -10.05
CA PRO A 39 -12.70 -6.02 -9.14
C PRO A 39 -11.59 -5.00 -9.38
N ILE A 40 -11.28 -4.70 -10.63
CA ILE A 40 -10.27 -3.69 -11.00
C ILE A 40 -10.67 -2.31 -10.49
N LYS A 41 -11.92 -1.89 -10.70
CA LYS A 41 -12.43 -0.60 -10.22
C LYS A 41 -12.38 -0.49 -8.70
N LYS A 42 -12.71 -1.56 -7.98
CA LYS A 42 -12.59 -1.61 -6.52
C LYS A 42 -11.15 -1.38 -6.07
N ILE A 43 -10.21 -2.07 -6.68
CA ILE A 43 -8.78 -1.93 -6.38
C ILE A 43 -8.31 -0.51 -6.67
N GLU A 44 -8.66 0.05 -7.81
CA GLU A 44 -8.30 1.42 -8.17
C GLU A 44 -8.88 2.46 -7.21
N SER A 45 -10.12 2.26 -6.76
CA SER A 45 -10.75 3.13 -5.76
C SER A 45 -9.99 3.09 -4.42
N ILE A 46 -9.65 1.90 -3.95
CA ILE A 46 -8.86 1.71 -2.72
C ILE A 46 -7.47 2.34 -2.87
N MET A 47 -6.83 2.18 -4.02
CA MET A 47 -5.51 2.78 -4.29
C MET A 47 -5.55 4.30 -4.29
N ARG A 48 -6.64 4.91 -4.76
CA ARG A 48 -6.82 6.37 -4.68
C ARG A 48 -6.94 6.85 -3.24
N GLU A 49 -7.70 6.15 -2.41
CA GLU A 49 -7.82 6.45 -0.98
C GLU A 49 -6.46 6.30 -0.28
N LEU A 50 -5.73 5.24 -0.59
CA LEU A 50 -4.40 5.00 -0.05
C LEU A 50 -3.43 6.13 -0.45
N SER A 51 -3.46 6.55 -1.69
CA SER A 51 -2.63 7.66 -2.20
C SER A 51 -2.93 8.98 -1.49
N ALA A 52 -4.21 9.26 -1.22
CA ALA A 52 -4.60 10.44 -0.43
C ALA A 52 -4.10 10.36 1.02
N ASN A 53 -4.17 9.18 1.64
CA ASN A 53 -3.65 8.94 2.98
C ASN A 53 -2.12 9.10 3.04
N GLU A 54 -1.39 8.61 2.05
CA GLU A 54 0.05 8.79 1.92
C GLU A 54 0.44 10.26 1.85
N LYS A 55 -0.28 11.02 1.04
CA LYS A 55 -0.05 12.45 0.93
C LYS A 55 -0.23 13.16 2.27
N ALA A 56 -1.29 12.81 3.01
CA ALA A 56 -1.51 13.32 4.36
C ALA A 56 -0.36 12.93 5.31
N ALA A 57 0.13 11.70 5.20
CA ALA A 57 1.27 11.22 5.98
C ALA A 57 2.55 12.01 5.68
N GLU A 58 2.85 12.24 4.41
CA GLU A 58 4.01 13.03 3.99
C GLU A 58 3.94 14.47 4.49
N GLU A 59 2.78 15.10 4.35
CA GLU A 59 2.56 16.48 4.82
C GLU A 59 2.75 16.57 6.35
N PHE A 60 2.23 15.61 7.08
CA PHE A 60 2.41 15.53 8.53
C PHE A 60 3.88 15.36 8.92
N LEU A 61 4.59 14.40 8.31
CA LEU A 61 6.00 14.14 8.60
C LEU A 61 6.90 15.35 8.28
N LYS A 62 6.61 16.07 7.20
CA LYS A 62 7.27 17.33 6.88
C LYS A 62 7.03 18.39 7.96
N LYS A 63 5.79 18.52 8.42
CA LYS A 63 5.41 19.48 9.47
C LYS A 63 6.11 19.23 10.80
N VAL A 64 6.30 17.98 11.18
CA VAL A 64 6.98 17.59 12.43
C VAL A 64 8.49 17.38 12.24
N ASN A 65 8.98 17.58 11.03
CA ASN A 65 10.39 17.39 10.67
C ASN A 65 10.93 15.99 11.05
N ALA A 66 10.13 14.95 10.77
CA ALA A 66 10.50 13.57 11.01
C ALA A 66 10.67 12.82 9.69
N PRO A 67 11.68 11.91 9.60
CA PRO A 67 11.91 11.17 8.37
C PRO A 67 10.85 10.10 8.10
N ASN A 68 10.26 9.54 9.16
CA ASN A 68 9.22 8.52 9.08
C ASN A 68 8.45 8.40 10.40
N PHE A 69 7.35 7.67 10.37
CA PHE A 69 6.53 7.45 11.56
C PHE A 69 7.25 6.64 12.65
N ALA A 70 8.10 5.69 12.28
CA ALA A 70 8.83 4.87 13.27
C ALA A 70 9.73 5.75 14.14
N GLU A 71 10.51 6.62 13.53
CA GLU A 71 11.38 7.55 14.26
C GLU A 71 10.59 8.61 15.03
N TYR A 72 9.52 9.14 14.41
CA TYR A 72 8.65 10.09 15.09
C TYR A 72 8.03 9.51 16.36
N ILE A 73 7.47 8.30 16.28
CA ILE A 73 6.84 7.62 17.41
C ILE A 73 7.88 7.25 18.47
N ALA A 74 9.05 6.75 18.06
CA ALA A 74 10.13 6.39 18.97
C ALA A 74 10.66 7.58 19.79
N ALA A 75 10.63 8.78 19.20
CA ALA A 75 11.05 10.01 19.85
C ALA A 75 10.02 10.57 20.87
N GLN A 76 8.80 10.04 20.89
CA GLN A 76 7.78 10.48 21.84
C GLN A 76 7.96 9.84 23.22
N ASP A 77 7.49 10.52 24.24
CA ASP A 77 7.46 9.95 25.60
C ASP A 77 6.56 8.72 25.67
N LYS A 78 6.90 7.80 26.57
CA LYS A 78 6.09 6.62 26.81
C LYS A 78 4.68 7.00 27.24
N SER A 79 3.68 6.55 26.49
CA SER A 79 2.27 6.83 26.74
C SER A 79 1.39 5.80 26.05
N LEU A 80 0.14 5.71 26.47
CA LEU A 80 -0.87 4.89 25.78
C LEU A 80 -1.01 5.25 24.30
N LYS A 81 -0.92 6.53 23.96
CA LYS A 81 -0.98 6.98 22.56
C LYS A 81 0.19 6.48 21.74
N ARG A 82 1.39 6.48 22.32
CA ARG A 82 2.57 5.92 21.69
C ARG A 82 2.40 4.41 21.45
N ASP A 83 1.94 3.67 22.45
CA ASP A 83 1.72 2.23 22.33
C ASP A 83 0.69 1.90 21.25
N VAL A 84 -0.38 2.68 21.15
CA VAL A 84 -1.39 2.54 20.09
C VAL A 84 -0.78 2.83 18.72
N ALA A 85 0.01 3.89 18.60
CA ALA A 85 0.67 4.24 17.34
C ALA A 85 1.67 3.16 16.89
N GLU A 86 2.45 2.60 17.80
CA GLU A 86 3.38 1.49 17.52
C GLU A 86 2.64 0.24 17.01
N LYS A 87 1.52 -0.11 17.64
CA LYS A 87 0.68 -1.24 17.18
C LYS A 87 0.09 -1.00 15.80
N LEU A 88 -0.37 0.20 15.53
CA LEU A 88 -0.92 0.57 14.23
C LEU A 88 0.16 0.55 13.15
N LEU A 89 1.35 1.05 13.45
CA LEU A 89 2.49 1.03 12.54
C LEU A 89 2.88 -0.41 12.16
N LYS A 90 2.95 -1.29 13.17
CA LYS A 90 3.22 -2.72 12.94
C LYS A 90 2.14 -3.35 12.05
N LYS A 91 0.88 -3.07 12.34
CA LYS A 91 -0.25 -3.59 11.56
C LYS A 91 -0.24 -3.08 10.11
N ALA A 92 0.14 -1.82 9.90
CA ALA A 92 0.33 -1.26 8.57
C ALA A 92 1.43 -1.98 7.79
N ALA A 93 2.57 -2.26 8.42
CA ALA A 93 3.67 -3.01 7.81
C ALA A 93 3.25 -4.45 7.43
N GLU A 94 2.51 -5.12 8.29
CA GLU A 94 1.96 -6.46 8.01
C GLU A 94 1.00 -6.44 6.83
N SER A 95 0.15 -5.43 6.74
CA SER A 95 -0.78 -5.24 5.62
C SER A 95 -0.06 -5.00 4.30
N GLN A 96 1.02 -4.24 4.31
CA GLN A 96 1.85 -4.02 3.11
C GLN A 96 2.52 -5.30 2.64
N THR A 97 3.03 -6.12 3.55
CA THR A 97 3.62 -7.42 3.21
C THR A 97 2.59 -8.35 2.58
N GLN A 98 1.38 -8.41 3.14
CA GLN A 98 0.28 -9.18 2.58
C GLN A 98 -0.10 -8.70 1.18
N LEU A 99 -0.18 -7.39 0.98
CA LEU A 99 -0.47 -6.80 -0.32
C LEU A 99 0.59 -7.14 -1.37
N LYS A 100 1.87 -7.09 -1.01
CA LYS A 100 2.96 -7.52 -1.88
C LYS A 100 2.81 -8.97 -2.33
N ASN A 101 2.50 -9.86 -1.40
CA ASN A 101 2.32 -11.28 -1.72
C ASN A 101 1.14 -11.49 -2.67
N GLN A 102 0.05 -10.75 -2.51
CA GLN A 102 -1.09 -10.81 -3.42
C GLN A 102 -0.78 -10.23 -4.80
N VAL A 103 -0.01 -9.16 -4.87
CA VAL A 103 0.47 -8.59 -6.14
C VAL A 103 1.36 -9.60 -6.88
N GLU A 104 2.25 -10.30 -6.19
CA GLU A 104 3.08 -11.34 -6.78
C GLU A 104 2.23 -12.52 -7.29
N GLU A 105 1.21 -12.94 -6.55
CA GLU A 105 0.28 -13.98 -7.01
C GLU A 105 -0.46 -13.54 -8.27
N LEU A 106 -0.97 -12.32 -8.28
CA LEU A 106 -1.64 -11.74 -9.45
C LEU A 106 -0.70 -11.68 -10.65
N LYS A 107 0.54 -11.24 -10.45
CA LYS A 107 1.56 -11.20 -11.49
C LYS A 107 1.83 -12.57 -12.10
N MET A 108 1.92 -13.61 -11.29
CA MET A 108 2.09 -14.98 -11.77
C MET A 108 0.93 -15.42 -12.66
N LEU A 109 -0.31 -15.07 -12.30
CA LEU A 109 -1.48 -15.35 -13.10
C LEU A 109 -1.50 -14.56 -14.41
N LEU A 110 -0.93 -13.36 -14.41
CA LEU A 110 -0.89 -12.45 -15.56
C LEU A 110 0.24 -12.75 -16.54
N GLN A 111 1.22 -13.56 -16.18
CA GLN A 111 2.32 -13.94 -17.08
C GLN A 111 1.83 -14.64 -18.35
N SER A 112 0.63 -15.23 -18.33
CA SER A 112 -0.01 -15.83 -19.49
C SER A 112 -0.95 -14.90 -20.27
N GLY A 113 -1.18 -13.68 -19.80
CA GLY A 113 -2.15 -12.75 -20.38
C GLY A 113 -1.57 -11.36 -20.65
N LYS A 114 -1.37 -11.01 -21.93
CA LYS A 114 -0.84 -9.70 -22.33
C LYS A 114 -1.76 -8.54 -22.01
N ASN A 115 -3.05 -8.77 -21.84
CA ASN A 115 -4.08 -7.71 -21.71
C ASN A 115 -4.04 -6.98 -20.38
N PHE A 116 -3.27 -7.44 -19.41
CA PHE A 116 -3.20 -6.86 -18.07
C PHE A 116 -1.85 -6.22 -17.75
N VAL A 117 -0.92 -6.18 -18.68
CA VAL A 117 0.44 -5.67 -18.44
C VAL A 117 0.40 -4.22 -17.96
N GLU A 118 -0.33 -3.36 -18.64
CA GLU A 118 -0.44 -1.95 -18.27
C GLU A 118 -1.12 -1.77 -16.91
N PHE A 119 -2.21 -2.47 -16.67
CA PHE A 119 -2.88 -2.47 -15.37
C PHE A 119 -1.96 -2.98 -14.26
N ASN A 120 -1.26 -4.08 -14.50
CA ASN A 120 -0.30 -4.64 -13.57
C ASN A 120 0.82 -3.64 -13.22
N LEU A 121 1.41 -3.01 -14.22
CA LEU A 121 2.43 -1.96 -14.03
C LEU A 121 1.90 -0.80 -13.20
N ASN A 122 0.69 -0.36 -13.45
CA ASN A 122 0.06 0.72 -12.70
C ASN A 122 -0.17 0.35 -11.23
N ILE A 123 -0.69 -0.84 -10.96
CA ILE A 123 -0.88 -1.35 -9.61
C ILE A 123 0.46 -1.48 -8.87
N LEU A 124 1.48 -2.08 -9.51
CA LEU A 124 2.81 -2.24 -8.93
C LEU A 124 3.46 -0.89 -8.63
N ALA A 125 3.32 0.09 -9.51
CA ALA A 125 3.85 1.43 -9.32
C ALA A 125 3.20 2.11 -8.10
N ARG A 126 1.89 2.01 -7.94
CA ARG A 126 1.16 2.57 -6.79
C ARG A 126 1.50 1.85 -5.49
N THR A 127 1.61 0.52 -5.52
CA THR A 127 2.01 -0.28 -4.36
C THR A 127 3.43 0.07 -3.91
N SER A 128 4.35 0.28 -4.83
CA SER A 128 5.71 0.73 -4.53
C SER A 128 5.72 2.09 -3.86
N ALA A 129 4.87 3.03 -4.30
CA ALA A 129 4.71 4.33 -3.67
C ALA A 129 4.20 4.21 -2.23
N SER A 130 3.27 3.29 -1.95
CA SER A 130 2.69 3.09 -0.62
C SER A 130 3.68 2.58 0.43
N GLU A 131 4.78 2.00 0.04
CA GLU A 131 5.84 1.53 0.95
C GLU A 131 6.71 2.64 1.51
N THR A 132 6.58 3.85 0.99
CA THR A 132 7.52 4.93 1.23
C THR A 132 7.02 5.97 2.21
N TYR A 133 6.81 5.59 3.47
CA TYR A 133 6.59 6.55 4.55
C TYR A 133 7.87 7.13 5.13
N GLY A 134 9.00 6.87 4.52
CA GLY A 134 10.29 7.28 5.04
C GLY A 134 10.89 8.47 4.32
N ASP A 135 12.05 8.88 4.81
CA ASP A 135 12.92 9.75 4.07
C ASP A 135 13.29 9.10 2.72
N LYS A 136 13.57 9.89 1.72
CA LYS A 136 13.86 9.38 0.38
C LYS A 136 12.72 8.54 -0.22
N ALA A 137 11.49 8.87 0.15
CA ALA A 137 10.30 8.18 -0.33
C ALA A 137 10.27 8.01 -1.85
N GLN A 138 10.53 9.06 -2.60
CA GLN A 138 10.60 9.01 -4.07
C GLN A 138 11.69 8.05 -4.57
N ARG A 139 12.86 8.08 -3.94
CA ARG A 139 13.98 7.21 -4.30
C ARG A 139 13.67 5.74 -4.06
N THR A 140 13.08 5.44 -2.91
CA THR A 140 12.65 4.09 -2.57
C THR A 140 11.52 3.63 -3.49
N SER A 141 10.55 4.48 -3.76
CA SER A 141 9.46 4.22 -4.68
C SER A 141 9.95 3.91 -6.10
N GLN A 142 10.88 4.71 -6.63
CA GLN A 142 11.48 4.46 -7.94
C GLN A 142 12.25 3.14 -8.00
N ARG A 143 13.01 2.82 -6.96
CA ARG A 143 13.74 1.55 -6.87
C ARG A 143 12.78 0.35 -6.86
N ASN A 144 11.74 0.40 -6.06
CA ASN A 144 10.75 -0.66 -5.99
C ASN A 144 10.00 -0.81 -7.30
N ARG A 145 9.62 0.28 -7.94
CA ARG A 145 8.99 0.28 -9.26
C ARG A 145 9.87 -0.41 -10.30
N ARG A 146 11.15 -0.05 -10.38
CA ARG A 146 12.11 -0.68 -11.30
C ARG A 146 12.25 -2.17 -11.04
N MET A 147 12.29 -2.58 -9.78
CA MET A 147 12.40 -3.98 -9.41
C MET A 147 11.16 -4.78 -9.87
N PHE A 148 9.97 -4.24 -9.72
CA PHE A 148 8.75 -4.86 -10.20
C PHE A 148 8.65 -4.86 -11.73
N GLU A 149 8.97 -3.78 -12.38
CA GLU A 149 8.98 -3.66 -13.84
C GLU A 149 9.96 -4.65 -14.50
N ALA A 150 11.13 -4.86 -13.91
CA ALA A 150 12.12 -5.82 -14.39
C ALA A 150 11.62 -7.26 -14.35
N ASN A 151 10.63 -7.56 -13.52
CA ASN A 151 10.06 -8.90 -13.38
C ASN A 151 8.81 -9.15 -14.25
N ILE A 152 8.35 -8.14 -14.94
CA ILE A 152 7.20 -8.24 -15.85
C ILE A 152 7.66 -8.49 -17.27
#